data_b7d33df02ac3b12ee30d7ea2ff3fe63c
#
_entry.id   b7d33df02ac3b12ee30d7ea2ff3fe63c
#
_cell.length_a   1.000
_cell.length_b   1.000
_cell.length_c   1.000
_cell.angle_alpha   90.00
_cell.angle_beta   90.00
_cell.angle_gamma   90.00
#
_symmetry.space_group_name_H-M   'P 1'
#
loop_
_entity.id
_entity.type
_entity.pdbx_description
1 polymer ?
#
loop_
_entity_poly.entity_id
_entity_poly.type
_entity_poly.pdbx_seq_one_letter_code
_entity_poly.pdbx_strand_id
1 'polypeptide(L)'
;MAHEPEISVGILSAAEINIVLLADYRCSTGEVVRGPQSLAVTPDGLIAWQGCTYPTVEFDPLDAAAASFEIKDVIIGVNFHWERREDQRFSGKCRFIVEGDRLTVIN
;
A
#
# COMPACT_ATOMS: atom_id res chain seq x y z
N MET A 1 28.77 -6.56 2.50
CA MET A 1 28.16 -6.23 2.29
C MET A 1 27.64 -5.76 2.42
N ALA A 2 27.88 -5.75 2.37
CA ALA A 2 27.18 -5.50 2.59
C ALA A 2 26.22 -4.77 2.21
N HIS A 3 25.96 -4.94 1.47
CA HIS A 3 24.85 -4.29 1.08
C HIS A 3 23.66 -4.92 1.69
N GLU A 4 22.94 -4.10 2.24
CA GLU A 4 21.75 -4.49 2.82
C GLU A 4 20.80 -4.71 1.74
N PRO A 5 20.32 -5.84 1.57
CA PRO A 5 19.33 -6.03 0.56
C PRO A 5 18.16 -5.15 0.91
N GLU A 6 17.48 -4.74 -0.10
CA GLU A 6 16.30 -4.00 0.10
C GLU A 6 15.36 -4.84 0.93
N ILE A 7 14.99 -4.35 2.07
CA ILE A 7 14.09 -5.07 2.92
C ILE A 7 12.67 -4.64 2.60
N SER A 8 11.93 -5.55 2.04
CA SER A 8 10.53 -5.32 1.76
C SER A 8 9.77 -5.61 3.03
N VAL A 9 9.36 -4.58 3.73
CA VAL A 9 8.62 -4.75 4.96
C VAL A 9 7.15 -4.74 4.63
N GLY A 10 6.48 -5.86 4.85
CA GLY A 10 5.05 -5.93 4.69
C GLY A 10 4.37 -5.19 5.82
N ILE A 11 3.62 -4.18 5.49
CA ILE A 11 2.92 -3.37 6.47
C ILE A 11 1.58 -3.99 6.83
N LEU A 12 0.84 -4.43 5.82
CA LEU A 12 -0.53 -4.88 6.01
C LEU A 12 -0.88 -5.85 4.90
N SER A 13 -1.68 -6.83 5.22
CA SER A 13 -2.20 -7.79 4.26
C SER A 13 -3.69 -7.91 4.46
N ALA A 14 -4.47 -7.67 3.43
CA ALA A 14 -5.93 -7.69 3.52
C ALA A 14 -6.52 -7.84 2.12
N ALA A 15 -7.81 -8.18 2.06
CA ALA A 15 -8.51 -8.28 0.78
C ALA A 15 -8.71 -6.93 0.14
N GLU A 16 -8.83 -5.89 0.96
CA GLU A 16 -9.01 -4.52 0.48
C GLU A 16 -8.20 -3.61 1.38
N ILE A 17 -7.53 -2.65 0.77
CA ILE A 17 -6.71 -1.70 1.51
C ILE A 17 -7.03 -0.29 1.02
N ASN A 18 -7.25 0.61 1.98
CA ASN A 18 -7.50 2.02 1.71
C ASN A 18 -6.31 2.82 2.17
N ILE A 19 -5.77 3.64 1.29
CA ILE A 19 -4.66 4.52 1.64
C ILE A 19 -4.98 5.94 1.23
N VAL A 20 -4.28 6.89 1.84
CA VAL A 20 -4.37 8.28 1.46
C VAL A 20 -2.96 8.74 1.13
N LEU A 21 -2.77 9.17 -0.10
CA LEU A 21 -1.49 9.71 -0.54
C LEU A 21 -1.44 11.18 -0.16
N LEU A 22 -0.49 11.54 0.68
CA LEU A 22 -0.40 12.89 1.25
C LEU A 22 0.46 13.83 0.42
N ALA A 23 0.84 13.38 -0.78
CA ALA A 23 1.62 14.17 -1.71
C ALA A 23 1.39 13.59 -3.10
N ASP A 24 2.01 14.19 -4.11
CA ASP A 24 1.87 13.68 -5.46
C ASP A 24 2.74 12.44 -5.64
N TYR A 25 2.13 11.37 -6.11
CA TYR A 25 2.81 10.12 -6.39
C TYR A 25 2.57 9.75 -7.84
N ARG A 26 3.59 9.21 -8.49
CA ARG A 26 3.43 8.66 -9.83
C ARG A 26 3.19 7.16 -9.70
N CYS A 27 2.10 6.69 -10.27
CA CYS A 27 1.82 5.25 -10.21
C CYS A 27 2.49 4.53 -11.37
N SER A 28 2.47 3.21 -11.31
CA SER A 28 3.14 2.38 -12.31
C SER A 28 2.54 2.54 -13.70
N THR A 29 1.34 3.10 -13.81
CA THR A 29 0.74 3.40 -15.11
C THR A 29 1.24 4.70 -15.71
N GLY A 30 1.99 5.50 -14.95
CA GLY A 30 2.50 6.78 -15.40
C GLY A 30 1.70 7.97 -14.95
N GLU A 31 0.55 7.76 -14.35
CA GLU A 31 -0.29 8.85 -13.86
C GLU A 31 0.19 9.37 -12.52
N VAL A 32 -0.05 10.64 -12.27
CA VAL A 32 0.23 11.24 -10.97
C VAL A 32 -1.08 11.27 -10.21
N VAL A 33 -1.06 10.73 -8.99
CA VAL A 33 -2.25 10.62 -8.16
C VAL A 33 -1.97 11.17 -6.77
N ARG A 34 -3.03 11.52 -6.06
CA ARG A 34 -2.95 12.10 -4.74
C ARG A 34 -4.27 11.84 -4.02
N GLY A 35 -4.24 11.78 -2.69
CA GLY A 35 -5.44 11.64 -1.90
C GLY A 35 -5.85 10.19 -1.71
N PRO A 36 -7.12 9.94 -1.42
CA PRO A 36 -7.58 8.60 -1.09
C PRO A 36 -7.52 7.65 -2.29
N GLN A 37 -7.04 6.43 -2.04
CA GLN A 37 -6.99 5.38 -3.04
C GLN A 37 -7.49 4.09 -2.39
N SER A 38 -8.25 3.32 -3.13
CA SER A 38 -8.80 2.06 -2.64
C SER A 38 -8.41 0.96 -3.60
N LEU A 39 -7.79 -0.08 -3.07
CA LEU A 39 -7.32 -1.22 -3.86
C LEU A 39 -7.87 -2.49 -3.26
N ALA A 40 -8.21 -3.44 -4.11
CA ALA A 40 -8.76 -4.72 -3.67
C ALA A 40 -8.21 -5.84 -4.53
N VAL A 41 -8.14 -7.05 -3.95
CA VAL A 41 -7.72 -8.22 -4.71
C VAL A 41 -8.92 -8.76 -5.47
N THR A 42 -8.69 -9.22 -6.70
CA THR A 42 -9.75 -9.81 -7.51
C THR A 42 -9.70 -11.32 -7.38
N PRO A 43 -10.79 -12.01 -7.76
CA PRO A 43 -10.76 -13.49 -7.77
C PRO A 43 -9.68 -14.07 -8.66
N ASP A 44 -9.22 -13.30 -9.67
CA ASP A 44 -8.19 -13.77 -10.60
C ASP A 44 -6.78 -13.52 -10.06
N GLY A 45 -6.63 -13.00 -8.85
CA GLY A 45 -5.32 -12.75 -8.28
C GLY A 45 -4.67 -11.46 -8.77
N LEU A 46 -5.48 -10.49 -9.15
CA LEU A 46 -4.99 -9.19 -9.59
C LEU A 46 -5.44 -8.11 -8.62
N ILE A 47 -4.98 -6.90 -8.83
CA ILE A 47 -5.35 -5.76 -8.02
C ILE A 47 -6.33 -4.90 -8.78
N ALA A 48 -7.52 -4.71 -8.22
CA ALA A 48 -8.51 -3.81 -8.77
C ALA A 48 -8.27 -2.41 -8.21
N TRP A 49 -8.09 -1.45 -9.11
CA TRP A 49 -7.84 -0.07 -8.75
C TRP A 49 -8.29 0.84 -9.88
N GLN A 50 -9.10 1.83 -9.56
CA GLN A 50 -9.60 2.82 -10.53
C GLN A 50 -10.28 2.17 -11.73
N GLY A 51 -11.03 1.12 -11.49
CA GLY A 51 -11.79 0.47 -12.55
C GLY A 51 -11.01 -0.44 -13.46
N CYS A 52 -9.72 -0.63 -13.19
CA CYS A 52 -8.86 -1.52 -13.96
C CYS A 52 -8.21 -2.53 -13.06
N THR A 53 -7.55 -3.53 -13.63
CA THR A 53 -6.85 -4.55 -12.85
C THR A 53 -5.38 -4.58 -13.23
N TYR A 54 -4.53 -4.86 -12.25
CA TYR A 54 -3.08 -4.85 -12.43
C TYR A 54 -2.46 -6.00 -11.64
N PRO A 55 -1.34 -6.57 -12.10
CA PRO A 55 -0.65 -7.58 -11.30
C PRO A 55 0.06 -6.97 -10.09
N THR A 56 0.52 -5.75 -10.20
CA THR A 56 1.11 -4.99 -9.09
C THR A 56 0.80 -3.52 -9.30
N VAL A 57 0.84 -2.75 -8.21
CA VAL A 57 0.64 -1.30 -8.28
C VAL A 57 1.73 -0.67 -7.43
N GLU A 58 2.44 0.30 -8.00
CA GLU A 58 3.46 1.05 -7.28
C GLU A 58 3.14 2.52 -7.30
N PHE A 59 3.42 3.17 -6.19
CA PHE A 59 3.31 4.62 -6.07
C PHE A 59 4.68 5.16 -5.71
N ASP A 60 5.28 5.91 -6.62
CA ASP A 60 6.59 6.52 -6.42
C ASP A 60 6.40 8.01 -6.16
N PRO A 61 6.93 8.52 -5.05
CA PRO A 61 6.76 9.94 -4.75
C PRO A 61 7.53 10.80 -5.73
N LEU A 62 6.94 11.92 -6.13
CA LEU A 62 7.65 12.88 -6.98
C LEU A 62 8.71 13.62 -6.18
N ASP A 63 8.47 13.78 -4.87
CA ASP A 63 9.45 14.39 -3.96
C ASP A 63 9.57 13.48 -2.76
N ALA A 64 10.53 12.59 -2.80
CA ALA A 64 10.69 11.56 -1.76
C ALA A 64 10.94 12.15 -0.37
N ALA A 65 11.52 13.35 -0.32
CA ALA A 65 11.84 13.97 0.97
C ALA A 65 10.59 14.45 1.69
N ALA A 66 9.53 14.76 0.94
CA ALA A 66 8.32 15.34 1.53
C ALA A 66 7.12 14.43 1.47
N ALA A 67 7.22 13.31 0.77
CA ALA A 67 6.04 12.49 0.49
C ALA A 67 5.78 11.49 1.60
N SER A 68 4.50 11.28 1.89
CA SER A 68 4.09 10.27 2.84
C SER A 68 2.70 9.77 2.44
N PHE A 69 2.32 8.66 3.03
CA PHE A 69 0.98 8.10 2.81
C PHE A 69 0.48 7.51 4.12
N GLU A 70 -0.84 7.42 4.25
CA GLU A 70 -1.45 6.82 5.42
C GLU A 70 -2.23 5.59 4.98
N ILE A 71 -2.11 4.53 5.76
CA ILE A 71 -2.92 3.33 5.58
C ILE A 71 -4.02 3.40 6.62
N LYS A 72 -5.26 3.30 6.16
CA LYS A 72 -6.41 3.46 7.02
C LYS A 72 -6.82 2.14 7.67
N ASP A 73 -7.34 2.22 8.87
CA ASP A 73 -7.93 1.07 9.57
C ASP A 73 -6.98 -0.11 9.75
N VAL A 74 -5.71 0.16 10.04
CA VAL A 74 -4.77 -0.90 10.35
C VAL A 74 -5.18 -1.52 11.67
N ILE A 75 -5.31 -2.84 11.71
CA ILE A 75 -5.74 -3.56 12.91
C ILE A 75 -4.51 -3.85 13.76
N ILE A 76 -4.52 -3.36 14.97
CA ILE A 76 -3.45 -3.52 15.92
C ILE A 76 -3.91 -4.52 16.99
N GLY A 77 -3.05 -5.44 17.37
CA GLY A 77 -3.37 -6.39 18.42
C GLY A 77 -4.32 -7.48 17.97
N VAL A 78 -4.16 -7.93 16.75
CA VAL A 78 -5.02 -8.97 16.19
C VAL A 78 -4.99 -10.20 17.09
N ASN A 79 -6.16 -10.76 17.35
CA ASN A 79 -6.35 -11.94 18.21
C ASN A 79 -6.20 -11.65 19.70
N PHE A 80 -6.23 -10.38 20.09
CA PHE A 80 -6.21 -10.01 21.50
C PHE A 80 -7.49 -9.28 21.85
N HIS A 81 -7.81 -9.25 23.14
CA HIS A 81 -9.01 -8.57 23.61
C HIS A 81 -8.98 -7.07 23.33
N TRP A 82 -7.79 -6.49 23.28
CA TRP A 82 -7.61 -5.06 23.12
C TRP A 82 -7.27 -4.68 21.69
N GLU A 83 -7.65 -5.53 20.76
CA GLU A 83 -7.49 -5.22 19.34
C GLU A 83 -8.14 -3.88 19.01
N ARG A 84 -7.48 -3.07 18.24
CA ARG A 84 -8.01 -1.77 17.84
C ARG A 84 -7.56 -1.44 16.44
N ARG A 85 -8.21 -0.44 15.85
CA ARG A 85 -7.89 0.01 14.50
C ARG A 85 -7.25 1.37 14.59
N GLU A 86 -6.23 1.60 13.78
CA GLU A 86 -5.51 2.86 13.72
C GLU A 86 -5.13 3.18 12.30
N ASP A 87 -5.00 4.48 12.01
CA ASP A 87 -4.42 4.92 10.75
C ASP A 87 -2.93 5.07 11.00
N GLN A 88 -2.12 4.56 10.08
CA GLN A 88 -0.67 4.61 10.24
C GLN A 88 -0.05 5.31 9.06
N ARG A 89 0.94 6.17 9.32
CA ARG A 89 1.60 6.96 8.30
C ARG A 89 3.00 6.44 8.03
N PHE A 90 3.34 6.39 6.74
CA PHE A 90 4.66 5.97 6.30
C PHE A 90 5.16 6.97 5.28
N SER A 91 6.47 7.08 5.13
CA SER A 91 7.04 7.98 4.13
C SER A 91 7.65 7.19 2.99
N GLY A 92 7.76 7.83 1.85
CA GLY A 92 8.42 7.28 0.68
C GLY A 92 7.53 6.45 -0.21
N LYS A 93 8.14 5.47 -0.84
CA LYS A 93 7.51 4.63 -1.86
C LYS A 93 6.59 3.59 -1.27
N CYS A 94 5.56 3.24 -2.01
CA CYS A 94 4.57 2.27 -1.59
C CYS A 94 4.31 1.32 -2.75
N ARG A 95 4.30 0.02 -2.48
CA ARG A 95 4.02 -0.98 -3.51
C ARG A 95 2.99 -1.97 -3.00
N PHE A 96 2.07 -2.34 -3.89
CA PHE A 96 1.05 -3.34 -3.60
C PHE A 96 1.31 -4.57 -4.44
N ILE A 97 1.29 -5.73 -3.80
CA ILE A 97 1.41 -7.01 -4.49
C ILE A 97 0.29 -7.92 -4.00
N VAL A 98 0.06 -8.99 -4.74
CA VAL A 98 -0.91 -10.01 -4.34
C VAL A 98 -0.16 -11.22 -3.83
N GLU A 99 -0.50 -11.67 -2.64
CA GLU A 99 0.07 -12.88 -2.06
C GLU A 99 -1.10 -13.78 -1.68
N GLY A 100 -1.24 -14.90 -2.40
CA GLY A 100 -2.37 -15.77 -2.22
C GLY A 100 -3.64 -15.05 -2.66
N ASP A 101 -4.56 -14.86 -1.73
CA ASP A 101 -5.82 -14.17 -2.01
C ASP A 101 -5.90 -12.82 -1.30
N ARG A 102 -4.76 -12.24 -0.95
CA ARG A 102 -4.72 -10.98 -0.21
C ARG A 102 -3.75 -10.00 -0.85
N LEU A 103 -4.04 -8.71 -0.64
CA LEU A 103 -3.12 -7.64 -1.01
C LEU A 103 -2.12 -7.44 0.11
N THR A 104 -0.88 -7.19 -0.26
CA THR A 104 0.16 -6.85 0.70
C THR A 104 0.75 -5.51 0.31
N VAL A 105 0.87 -4.61 1.28
CA VAL A 105 1.48 -3.29 1.10
C VAL A 105 2.92 -3.40 1.54
N ILE A 106 3.82 -2.92 0.70
CA ILE A 106 5.25 -2.91 0.98
C ILE A 106 5.75 -1.48 0.92
N ASN A 107 6.44 -1.08 1.95
CA ASN A 107 7.00 0.27 2.03
C ASN A 107 8.43 0.31 1.54
#